data_4d5850c6ee0c20c70d8e5bdf629bc990
#
_entry.id   4d5850c6ee0c20c70d8e5bdf629bc990
#
_cell.length_a   1.000
_cell.length_b   1.000
_cell.length_c   1.000
_cell.angle_alpha   90.00
_cell.angle_beta   90.00
_cell.angle_gamma   90.00
#
_symmetry.space_group_name_H-M   'P 1'
#
loop_
_entity.id
_entity.type
_entity.pdbx_description
1 polymer ?
#
loop_
_entity_poly.entity_id
_entity_poly.type
_entity_poly.pdbx_seq_one_letter_code
_entity_poly.pdbx_strand_id
1 'polypeptide(L)'
;VEATSALVRSFSKIDRAVPDSARPEHLALLELHRDKDIEEIVFDTFVEHSPDEDRQLGSRIRRDAWNLLSRLDVDGEMRVNLLSGLLDQPPPENDPMLSALRRGLLELRTIPLTGEELEWLTDLHEGKGVGANGWWEGATDAVASLDAQQRRGIRLRHIEALRWAKANRPEWFAATRAELLTELDSRLAAREHRRRATDIMKFRSEDLSSNQEQMAWPDLITALVIDDAIQTARIRSALFDQAEEDREDKTTEYGGIIRISILRDEPDTYVAALYAPKPVMRESDTSFVASPEMLTESTTALAHYHFHAQTIRNGLYAGPSDGDMLYAARYGRACIVFTALDEVTLGVDLYQPDGVVLDLGEIKRPVGSS
;
A
#
# COMPACT_ATOMS: atom_id res chain seq x y z
N VAL A 1 -25.07 -22.63 0.94
CA VAL A 1 -24.24 -21.62 0.25
C VAL A 1 -24.78 -20.21 0.48
N GLU A 2 -26.00 -19.84 0.06
CA GLU A 2 -26.54 -18.47 0.18
C GLU A 2 -26.58 -17.94 1.63
N ALA A 3 -27.00 -18.75 2.60
CA ALA A 3 -27.05 -18.34 4.01
C ALA A 3 -25.63 -18.11 4.57
N THR A 4 -24.69 -19.00 4.26
CA THR A 4 -23.28 -18.87 4.66
C THR A 4 -22.68 -17.59 4.10
N SER A 5 -22.83 -17.32 2.80
CA SER A 5 -22.32 -16.11 2.15
C SER A 5 -22.93 -14.82 2.73
N ALA A 6 -24.22 -14.83 3.05
CA ALA A 6 -24.88 -13.68 3.69
C ALA A 6 -24.30 -13.42 5.11
N LEU A 7 -24.08 -14.47 5.88
CA LEU A 7 -23.46 -14.38 7.21
C LEU A 7 -22.01 -13.89 7.12
N VAL A 8 -21.21 -14.45 6.21
CA VAL A 8 -19.82 -14.01 6.00
C VAL A 8 -19.77 -12.53 5.62
N ARG A 9 -20.62 -12.06 4.72
CA ARG A 9 -20.71 -10.64 4.36
C ARG A 9 -21.15 -9.73 5.52
N SER A 10 -22.08 -10.19 6.35
CA SER A 10 -22.48 -9.46 7.54
C SER A 10 -21.32 -9.42 8.54
N PHE A 11 -20.66 -10.55 8.75
CA PHE A 11 -19.55 -10.69 9.68
C PHE A 11 -18.30 -9.92 9.25
N SER A 12 -18.07 -9.71 7.96
CA SER A 12 -16.93 -8.92 7.45
C SER A 12 -17.00 -7.45 7.87
N LYS A 13 -18.19 -6.93 8.13
CA LYS A 13 -18.35 -5.55 8.64
C LYS A 13 -17.82 -5.45 10.06
N ILE A 14 -16.96 -4.46 10.29
CA ILE A 14 -16.36 -4.23 11.59
C ILE A 14 -17.40 -3.69 12.57
N ASP A 15 -17.59 -4.40 13.68
CA ASP A 15 -18.32 -3.90 14.86
C ASP A 15 -17.35 -3.77 16.03
N ARG A 16 -17.05 -2.53 16.42
CA ARG A 16 -16.11 -2.26 17.52
C ARG A 16 -16.71 -2.52 18.91
N ALA A 17 -18.02 -2.70 19.02
CA ALA A 17 -18.71 -2.89 20.28
C ALA A 17 -18.75 -4.36 20.71
N VAL A 18 -18.66 -5.29 19.76
CA VAL A 18 -18.78 -6.73 20.02
C VAL A 18 -17.53 -7.47 19.52
N PRO A 19 -16.85 -8.24 20.38
CA PRO A 19 -15.74 -9.11 19.95
C PRO A 19 -16.20 -10.10 18.88
N ASP A 20 -15.33 -10.40 17.91
CA ASP A 20 -15.66 -11.30 16.80
C ASP A 20 -16.23 -12.66 17.26
N SER A 21 -15.65 -13.26 18.29
CA SER A 21 -16.12 -14.55 18.86
C SER A 21 -17.52 -14.49 19.49
N ALA A 22 -18.02 -13.33 19.84
CA ALA A 22 -19.33 -13.14 20.45
C ALA A 22 -20.39 -12.64 19.44
N ARG A 23 -20.05 -12.45 18.21
CA ARG A 23 -20.97 -11.97 17.17
C ARG A 23 -21.98 -13.08 16.79
N PRO A 24 -23.26 -12.71 16.57
CA PRO A 24 -24.30 -13.67 16.15
C PRO A 24 -23.93 -14.43 14.88
N GLU A 25 -23.29 -13.74 13.91
CA GLU A 25 -22.87 -14.35 12.65
C GLU A 25 -21.82 -15.43 12.86
N HIS A 26 -20.82 -15.20 13.74
CA HIS A 26 -19.81 -16.18 14.11
C HIS A 26 -20.44 -17.45 14.68
N LEU A 27 -21.33 -17.29 15.66
CA LEU A 27 -22.03 -18.41 16.29
C LEU A 27 -22.92 -19.18 15.31
N ALA A 28 -23.62 -18.46 14.44
CA ALA A 28 -24.48 -19.07 13.43
C ALA A 28 -23.68 -19.86 12.37
N LEU A 29 -22.50 -19.34 11.96
CA LEU A 29 -21.61 -20.04 11.02
C LEU A 29 -21.08 -21.34 11.62
N LEU A 30 -20.62 -21.34 12.87
CA LEU A 30 -20.18 -22.55 13.58
C LEU A 30 -21.34 -23.56 13.80
N GLU A 31 -22.57 -23.09 14.01
CA GLU A 31 -23.73 -23.99 14.13
C GLU A 31 -24.11 -24.65 12.80
N LEU A 32 -23.98 -23.91 11.70
CA LEU A 32 -24.26 -24.41 10.33
C LEU A 32 -23.19 -25.40 9.84
N HIS A 33 -21.92 -25.22 10.29
CA HIS A 33 -20.77 -25.99 9.84
C HIS A 33 -19.98 -26.57 11.02
N ARG A 34 -20.61 -27.51 11.76
CA ARG A 34 -20.12 -28.03 13.06
C ARG A 34 -18.78 -28.76 13.03
N ASP A 35 -18.29 -29.12 11.86
CA ASP A 35 -17.07 -29.87 11.59
C ASP A 35 -15.91 -29.02 11.07
N LYS A 36 -16.09 -27.69 11.02
CA LYS A 36 -15.10 -26.73 10.49
C LYS A 36 -14.85 -25.59 11.45
N ASP A 37 -13.63 -25.08 11.42
CA ASP A 37 -13.26 -23.82 12.09
C ASP A 37 -13.78 -22.61 11.29
N ILE A 38 -13.90 -21.48 11.95
CA ILE A 38 -14.48 -20.27 11.34
C ILE A 38 -13.68 -19.78 10.13
N GLU A 39 -12.36 -19.90 10.17
CA GLU A 39 -11.44 -19.52 9.10
C GLU A 39 -11.62 -20.43 7.88
N GLU A 40 -11.80 -21.74 8.09
CA GLU A 40 -12.09 -22.69 7.01
C GLU A 40 -13.43 -22.39 6.34
N ILE A 41 -14.48 -22.09 7.12
CA ILE A 41 -15.82 -21.74 6.60
C ILE A 41 -15.71 -20.48 5.70
N VAL A 42 -14.99 -19.47 6.18
CA VAL A 42 -14.83 -18.21 5.45
C VAL A 42 -13.98 -18.42 4.20
N PHE A 43 -12.92 -19.23 4.27
CA PHE A 43 -12.09 -19.57 3.12
C PHE A 43 -12.83 -20.38 2.06
N ASP A 44 -13.62 -21.36 2.46
CA ASP A 44 -14.49 -22.11 1.55
C ASP A 44 -15.47 -21.17 0.83
N THR A 45 -16.07 -20.22 1.58
CA THR A 45 -16.94 -19.19 0.98
C THR A 45 -16.18 -18.36 -0.06
N PHE A 46 -14.90 -18.05 0.21
CA PHE A 46 -14.04 -17.35 -0.76
C PHE A 46 -13.80 -18.18 -2.01
N VAL A 47 -13.54 -19.49 -1.88
CA VAL A 47 -13.20 -20.38 -3.00
C VAL A 47 -14.42 -20.78 -3.83
N GLU A 48 -15.57 -21.05 -3.19
CA GLU A 48 -16.78 -21.55 -3.83
C GLU A 48 -17.47 -20.52 -4.75
N HIS A 49 -17.25 -19.22 -4.56
CA HIS A 49 -17.84 -18.19 -5.38
C HIS A 49 -17.06 -18.00 -6.69
N SER A 50 -17.54 -18.70 -7.74
CA SER A 50 -16.98 -18.52 -9.09
C SER A 50 -17.32 -17.14 -9.66
N PRO A 51 -16.43 -16.53 -10.46
CA PRO A 51 -16.72 -15.28 -11.16
C PRO A 51 -17.86 -15.36 -12.19
N ASP A 52 -18.37 -16.55 -12.51
CA ASP A 52 -19.37 -16.73 -13.57
C ASP A 52 -20.83 -16.44 -13.15
N GLU A 53 -21.15 -16.38 -11.85
CA GLU A 53 -22.54 -16.29 -11.38
C GLU A 53 -23.11 -14.86 -11.19
N ASP A 54 -22.48 -13.87 -11.40
CA ASP A 54 -22.68 -12.42 -11.33
C ASP A 54 -21.35 -11.82 -10.90
N ARG A 55 -20.54 -11.49 -11.89
CA ARG A 55 -19.15 -11.05 -11.69
C ARG A 55 -18.98 -10.00 -10.59
N GLN A 56 -19.97 -9.11 -10.44
CA GLN A 56 -19.87 -8.05 -9.41
C GLN A 56 -20.20 -8.58 -8.01
N LEU A 57 -21.18 -9.44 -7.86
CA LEU A 57 -21.57 -9.97 -6.56
C LEU A 57 -20.57 -10.99 -6.04
N GLY A 58 -20.12 -11.91 -6.89
CA GLY A 58 -19.08 -12.89 -6.56
C GLY A 58 -17.79 -12.25 -6.11
N SER A 59 -17.28 -11.27 -6.85
CA SER A 59 -16.07 -10.53 -6.48
C SER A 59 -16.21 -9.80 -5.14
N ARG A 60 -17.39 -9.20 -4.84
CA ARG A 60 -17.64 -8.54 -3.56
C ARG A 60 -17.66 -9.54 -2.40
N ILE A 61 -18.31 -10.69 -2.56
CA ILE A 61 -18.34 -11.74 -1.53
C ILE A 61 -16.93 -12.23 -1.25
N ARG A 62 -16.13 -12.47 -2.26
CA ARG A 62 -14.74 -12.91 -2.12
C ARG A 62 -13.87 -11.87 -1.42
N ARG A 63 -13.99 -10.61 -1.78
CA ARG A 63 -13.30 -9.52 -1.09
C ARG A 63 -13.73 -9.41 0.37
N ASP A 64 -15.04 -9.48 0.66
CA ASP A 64 -15.56 -9.44 2.02
C ASP A 64 -15.07 -10.64 2.86
N ALA A 65 -15.03 -11.84 2.27
CA ALA A 65 -14.48 -13.03 2.89
C ALA A 65 -12.98 -12.90 3.16
N TRP A 66 -12.20 -12.37 2.20
CA TRP A 66 -10.77 -12.14 2.39
C TRP A 66 -10.47 -11.11 3.48
N ASN A 67 -11.24 -10.01 3.53
CA ASN A 67 -11.13 -9.03 4.61
C ASN A 67 -11.45 -9.63 5.98
N LEU A 68 -12.45 -10.50 6.05
CA LEU A 68 -12.78 -11.21 7.27
C LEU A 68 -11.67 -12.17 7.69
N LEU A 69 -11.14 -12.98 6.77
CA LEU A 69 -9.99 -13.85 7.04
C LEU A 69 -8.80 -13.05 7.54
N SER A 70 -8.50 -11.92 6.93
CA SER A 70 -7.37 -11.07 7.34
C SER A 70 -7.52 -10.53 8.76
N ARG A 71 -8.75 -10.31 9.21
CA ARG A 71 -9.05 -9.88 10.58
C ARG A 71 -8.98 -11.02 11.59
N LEU A 72 -9.39 -12.23 11.22
CA LEU A 72 -9.35 -13.42 12.07
C LEU A 72 -7.93 -14.00 12.17
N ASP A 73 -7.18 -13.98 11.08
CA ASP A 73 -5.84 -14.53 10.91
C ASP A 73 -4.83 -13.38 10.74
N VAL A 74 -4.53 -12.70 11.84
CA VAL A 74 -3.67 -11.49 11.81
C VAL A 74 -2.27 -11.79 11.29
N ASP A 75 -1.70 -12.94 11.66
CA ASP A 75 -0.35 -13.35 11.27
C ASP A 75 -0.28 -13.88 9.82
N GLY A 76 -1.41 -14.27 9.25
CA GLY A 76 -1.51 -14.80 7.89
C GLY A 76 -1.12 -16.28 7.76
N GLU A 77 -0.81 -16.96 8.86
CA GLU A 77 -0.37 -18.36 8.84
C GLU A 77 -1.48 -19.29 8.37
N MET A 78 -2.70 -19.09 8.84
CA MET A 78 -3.86 -19.90 8.44
C MET A 78 -4.15 -19.71 6.94
N ARG A 79 -4.15 -18.46 6.43
CA ARG A 79 -4.34 -18.18 5.00
C ARG A 79 -3.27 -18.84 4.14
N VAL A 80 -2.01 -18.81 4.55
CA VAL A 80 -0.91 -19.51 3.85
C VAL A 80 -1.14 -21.00 3.83
N ASN A 81 -1.56 -21.61 4.96
CA ASN A 81 -1.83 -23.04 5.04
C ASN A 81 -3.01 -23.46 4.13
N LEU A 82 -4.12 -22.72 4.18
CA LEU A 82 -5.30 -22.97 3.35
C LEU A 82 -4.99 -22.83 1.85
N LEU A 83 -4.26 -21.78 1.46
CA LEU A 83 -3.80 -21.61 0.08
C LEU A 83 -2.83 -22.70 -0.34
N SER A 84 -1.93 -23.13 0.54
CA SER A 84 -0.97 -24.20 0.27
C SER A 84 -1.69 -25.53 -0.03
N GLY A 85 -2.80 -25.81 0.65
CA GLY A 85 -3.66 -26.96 0.37
C GLY A 85 -4.29 -26.96 -1.03
N LEU A 86 -4.40 -25.78 -1.67
CA LEU A 86 -4.91 -25.66 -3.03
C LEU A 86 -3.81 -25.76 -4.10
N LEU A 87 -2.52 -25.73 -3.74
CA LEU A 87 -1.43 -25.68 -4.72
C LEU A 87 -1.33 -26.96 -5.55
N ASP A 88 -1.72 -28.09 -4.99
CA ASP A 88 -1.71 -29.39 -5.67
C ASP A 88 -2.87 -29.58 -6.66
N GLN A 89 -3.89 -28.70 -6.59
CA GLN A 89 -5.03 -28.72 -7.50
C GLN A 89 -4.84 -27.64 -8.58
N PRO A 90 -5.14 -27.92 -9.86
CA PRO A 90 -5.13 -26.85 -10.87
C PRO A 90 -6.17 -25.79 -10.48
N PRO A 91 -5.86 -24.47 -10.60
CA PRO A 91 -6.88 -23.46 -10.41
C PRO A 91 -7.97 -23.63 -11.46
N PRO A 92 -9.23 -23.28 -11.15
CA PRO A 92 -10.27 -23.19 -12.16
C PRO A 92 -9.80 -22.32 -13.32
N GLU A 93 -9.96 -22.76 -14.57
CA GLU A 93 -9.44 -22.09 -15.78
C GLU A 93 -9.86 -20.61 -15.89
N ASN A 94 -10.95 -20.21 -15.22
CA ASN A 94 -11.53 -18.89 -15.29
C ASN A 94 -11.52 -18.13 -13.95
N ASP A 95 -10.57 -18.44 -13.04
CA ASP A 95 -10.46 -17.74 -11.77
C ASP A 95 -9.14 -16.95 -11.65
N PRO A 96 -9.11 -15.69 -12.12
CA PRO A 96 -7.92 -14.86 -12.07
C PRO A 96 -7.49 -14.54 -10.63
N MET A 97 -8.44 -14.45 -9.69
CA MET A 97 -8.15 -14.12 -8.29
C MET A 97 -7.43 -15.27 -7.56
N LEU A 98 -7.88 -16.51 -7.70
CA LEU A 98 -7.17 -17.68 -7.17
C LEU A 98 -5.83 -17.90 -7.89
N SER A 99 -5.77 -17.67 -9.18
CA SER A 99 -4.53 -17.75 -9.96
C SER A 99 -3.52 -16.71 -9.48
N ALA A 100 -3.95 -15.49 -9.23
CA ALA A 100 -3.13 -14.41 -8.68
C ALA A 100 -2.59 -14.76 -7.29
N LEU A 101 -3.44 -15.27 -6.39
CA LEU A 101 -3.04 -15.69 -5.04
C LEU A 101 -1.98 -16.80 -5.08
N ARG A 102 -2.16 -17.81 -5.92
CA ARG A 102 -1.19 -18.91 -6.07
C ARG A 102 0.15 -18.40 -6.58
N ARG A 103 0.14 -17.58 -7.63
CA ARG A 103 1.37 -16.98 -8.15
C ARG A 103 2.02 -16.05 -7.15
N GLY A 104 1.25 -15.22 -6.43
CA GLY A 104 1.73 -14.35 -5.36
C GLY A 104 2.46 -15.12 -4.26
N LEU A 105 1.85 -16.22 -3.79
CA LEU A 105 2.45 -17.08 -2.79
C LEU A 105 3.74 -17.78 -3.31
N LEU A 106 3.70 -18.34 -4.51
CA LEU A 106 4.80 -19.13 -5.05
C LEU A 106 5.95 -18.29 -5.59
N GLU A 107 5.65 -17.22 -6.32
CA GLU A 107 6.63 -16.44 -7.08
C GLU A 107 7.05 -15.16 -6.34
N LEU A 108 6.11 -14.45 -5.69
CA LEU A 108 6.38 -13.21 -4.96
C LEU A 108 6.55 -13.42 -3.45
N ARG A 109 6.34 -14.66 -2.94
CA ARG A 109 6.46 -15.00 -1.51
C ARG A 109 5.63 -14.10 -0.59
N THR A 110 4.50 -13.59 -1.09
CA THR A 110 3.58 -12.73 -0.35
C THR A 110 2.13 -13.10 -0.63
N ILE A 111 1.27 -12.80 0.33
CA ILE A 111 -0.18 -12.88 0.20
C ILE A 111 -0.77 -11.50 0.53
N PRO A 112 -1.89 -11.13 -0.09
CA PRO A 112 -2.62 -9.91 0.26
C PRO A 112 -3.06 -9.92 1.74
N LEU A 113 -3.01 -8.76 2.37
CA LEU A 113 -3.51 -8.58 3.75
C LEU A 113 -4.95 -8.05 3.77
N THR A 114 -5.41 -7.43 2.69
CA THR A 114 -6.77 -6.86 2.58
C THR A 114 -7.44 -7.32 1.28
N GLY A 115 -8.74 -7.11 1.18
CA GLY A 115 -9.47 -7.35 -0.07
C GLY A 115 -9.05 -6.40 -1.19
N GLU A 116 -8.66 -5.18 -0.84
CA GLU A 116 -8.11 -4.20 -1.77
C GLU A 116 -6.72 -4.63 -2.31
N GLU A 117 -5.87 -5.19 -1.46
CA GLU A 117 -4.61 -5.81 -1.92
C GLU A 117 -4.85 -7.04 -2.81
N LEU A 118 -5.92 -7.80 -2.53
CA LEU A 118 -6.29 -8.95 -3.35
C LEU A 118 -6.71 -8.52 -4.76
N GLU A 119 -7.51 -7.46 -4.87
CA GLU A 119 -7.85 -6.84 -6.16
C GLU A 119 -6.59 -6.33 -6.87
N TRP A 120 -5.71 -5.66 -6.15
CA TRP A 120 -4.43 -5.19 -6.68
C TRP A 120 -3.56 -6.33 -7.23
N LEU A 121 -3.39 -7.41 -6.47
CA LEU A 121 -2.61 -8.58 -6.91
C LEU A 121 -3.25 -9.23 -8.16
N THR A 122 -4.59 -9.25 -8.22
CA THR A 122 -5.34 -9.77 -9.36
C THR A 122 -5.11 -8.91 -10.61
N ASP A 123 -5.16 -7.58 -10.47
CA ASP A 123 -4.89 -6.66 -11.58
C ASP A 123 -3.44 -6.77 -12.09
N LEU A 124 -2.47 -6.94 -11.21
CA LEU A 124 -1.08 -7.23 -11.59
C LEU A 124 -0.96 -8.56 -12.35
N HIS A 125 -1.65 -9.61 -11.89
CA HIS A 125 -1.67 -10.91 -12.54
C HIS A 125 -2.28 -10.85 -13.94
N GLU A 126 -3.33 -10.07 -14.13
CA GLU A 126 -3.98 -9.84 -15.42
C GLU A 126 -3.25 -8.83 -16.31
N GLY A 127 -2.14 -8.25 -15.84
CA GLY A 127 -1.37 -7.26 -16.59
C GLY A 127 -2.08 -5.91 -16.75
N LYS A 128 -2.99 -5.56 -15.83
CA LYS A 128 -3.67 -4.28 -15.82
C LYS A 128 -2.85 -3.19 -15.16
N GLY A 129 -3.07 -1.97 -15.61
CA GLY A 129 -2.41 -0.77 -15.09
C GLY A 129 -1.16 -0.35 -15.85
N VAL A 130 -0.65 0.81 -15.50
CA VAL A 130 0.50 1.43 -16.14
C VAL A 130 1.77 0.67 -15.78
N GLY A 131 2.53 0.24 -16.79
CA GLY A 131 3.80 -0.47 -16.57
C GLY A 131 3.67 -1.95 -16.18
N ALA A 132 2.46 -2.51 -16.17
CA ALA A 132 2.24 -3.91 -15.77
C ALA A 132 2.79 -4.95 -16.78
N ASN A 133 3.02 -4.55 -18.04
CA ASN A 133 3.56 -5.46 -19.06
C ASN A 133 5.01 -5.85 -18.74
N GLY A 134 5.26 -7.15 -18.57
CA GLY A 134 6.58 -7.68 -18.17
C GLY A 134 6.98 -7.42 -16.72
N TRP A 135 6.10 -6.79 -15.95
CA TRP A 135 6.37 -6.47 -14.55
C TRP A 135 6.55 -7.73 -13.70
N TRP A 136 5.69 -8.72 -13.92
CA TRP A 136 5.66 -9.93 -13.10
C TRP A 136 6.95 -10.73 -13.16
N GLU A 137 7.54 -10.86 -14.35
CA GLU A 137 8.81 -11.56 -14.56
C GLU A 137 9.94 -10.86 -13.80
N GLY A 138 10.03 -9.53 -13.91
CA GLY A 138 11.03 -8.75 -13.19
C GLY A 138 10.84 -8.79 -11.66
N ALA A 139 9.59 -8.81 -11.20
CA ALA A 139 9.24 -8.95 -9.79
C ALA A 139 9.64 -10.32 -9.25
N THR A 140 9.30 -11.38 -9.96
CA THR A 140 9.68 -12.76 -9.60
C THR A 140 11.19 -12.93 -9.54
N ASP A 141 11.93 -12.39 -10.53
CA ASP A 141 13.38 -12.42 -10.54
C ASP A 141 13.99 -11.67 -9.35
N ALA A 142 13.44 -10.50 -9.00
CA ALA A 142 13.88 -9.74 -7.83
C ALA A 142 13.69 -10.53 -6.53
N VAL A 143 12.49 -11.08 -6.32
CA VAL A 143 12.17 -11.86 -5.11
C VAL A 143 12.97 -13.16 -5.02
N ALA A 144 13.19 -13.84 -6.14
CA ALA A 144 13.98 -15.09 -6.19
C ALA A 144 15.44 -14.86 -5.77
N SER A 145 16.00 -13.68 -6.01
CA SER A 145 17.38 -13.34 -5.65
C SER A 145 17.59 -13.02 -4.17
N LEU A 146 16.52 -12.85 -3.38
CA LEU A 146 16.61 -12.55 -1.95
C LEU A 146 16.92 -13.79 -1.12
N ASP A 147 17.71 -13.63 -0.08
CA ASP A 147 17.91 -14.68 0.92
C ASP A 147 16.72 -14.78 1.91
N ALA A 148 16.78 -15.71 2.85
CA ALA A 148 15.70 -15.96 3.80
C ALA A 148 15.49 -14.80 4.80
N GLN A 149 16.54 -14.03 5.13
CA GLN A 149 16.43 -12.88 6.04
C GLN A 149 15.86 -11.68 5.31
N GLN A 150 16.29 -11.41 4.09
CA GLN A 150 15.80 -10.33 3.24
C GLN A 150 14.31 -10.50 2.89
N ARG A 151 13.82 -11.74 2.78
CA ARG A 151 12.41 -12.05 2.52
C ARG A 151 11.50 -11.87 3.73
N ARG A 152 12.04 -11.77 4.95
CA ARG A 152 11.19 -11.55 6.14
C ARG A 152 10.45 -10.24 6.05
N GLY A 153 9.15 -10.29 6.26
CA GLY A 153 8.27 -9.11 6.23
C GLY A 153 7.97 -8.60 4.82
N ILE A 154 8.32 -9.36 3.76
CA ILE A 154 7.95 -8.98 2.40
C ILE A 154 6.43 -8.85 2.26
N ARG A 155 5.98 -7.78 1.62
CA ARG A 155 4.59 -7.46 1.34
C ARG A 155 4.47 -6.98 -0.10
N LEU A 156 3.25 -6.97 -0.63
CA LEU A 156 3.00 -6.55 -2.02
C LEU A 156 3.54 -5.13 -2.30
N ARG A 157 3.42 -4.21 -1.33
CA ARG A 157 3.94 -2.82 -1.41
C ARG A 157 5.44 -2.70 -1.66
N HIS A 158 6.21 -3.74 -1.37
CA HIS A 158 7.67 -3.70 -1.53
C HIS A 158 8.15 -4.13 -2.92
N ILE A 159 7.31 -4.87 -3.64
CA ILE A 159 7.75 -5.62 -4.84
C ILE A 159 8.28 -4.68 -5.93
N GLU A 160 7.61 -3.54 -6.18
CA GLU A 160 8.09 -2.59 -7.19
C GLU A 160 9.42 -1.95 -6.80
N ALA A 161 9.58 -1.58 -5.54
CA ALA A 161 10.85 -1.05 -5.05
C ALA A 161 11.98 -2.09 -5.15
N LEU A 162 11.70 -3.35 -4.82
CA LEU A 162 12.66 -4.45 -4.97
C LEU A 162 13.03 -4.67 -6.43
N ARG A 163 12.06 -4.70 -7.34
CA ARG A 163 12.29 -4.85 -8.78
C ARG A 163 13.19 -3.75 -9.32
N TRP A 164 12.89 -2.50 -8.95
CA TRP A 164 13.69 -1.34 -9.36
C TRP A 164 15.10 -1.38 -8.75
N ALA A 165 15.21 -1.61 -7.45
CA ALA A 165 16.48 -1.63 -6.74
C ALA A 165 17.42 -2.72 -7.27
N LYS A 166 16.90 -3.91 -7.59
CA LYS A 166 17.70 -4.98 -8.20
C LYS A 166 18.38 -4.54 -9.49
N ALA A 167 17.66 -3.80 -10.33
CA ALA A 167 18.19 -3.33 -11.62
C ALA A 167 19.14 -2.14 -11.47
N ASN A 168 18.91 -1.23 -10.50
CA ASN A 168 19.54 0.09 -10.45
C ASN A 168 20.46 0.30 -9.25
N ARG A 169 20.30 -0.53 -8.19
CA ARG A 169 21.05 -0.47 -6.93
C ARG A 169 21.45 -1.87 -6.45
N PRO A 170 22.18 -2.65 -7.25
CA PRO A 170 22.55 -4.02 -6.89
C PRO A 170 23.33 -4.09 -5.57
N GLU A 171 24.04 -3.02 -5.18
CA GLU A 171 24.73 -2.90 -3.89
C GLU A 171 23.79 -3.02 -2.70
N TRP A 172 22.55 -2.56 -2.81
CA TRP A 172 21.55 -2.70 -1.74
C TRP A 172 21.10 -4.14 -1.54
N PHE A 173 21.08 -4.94 -2.61
CA PHE A 173 20.76 -6.38 -2.51
C PHE A 173 21.86 -7.17 -1.79
N ALA A 174 23.10 -6.68 -1.83
CA ALA A 174 24.21 -7.27 -1.07
C ALA A 174 24.26 -6.76 0.38
N ALA A 175 23.56 -5.67 0.69
CA ALA A 175 23.61 -5.02 1.99
C ALA A 175 22.73 -5.72 3.03
N THR A 176 23.23 -5.75 4.26
CA THR A 176 22.44 -6.18 5.42
C THR A 176 21.39 -5.14 5.79
N ARG A 177 20.40 -5.54 6.60
CA ARG A 177 19.41 -4.61 7.16
C ARG A 177 20.09 -3.46 7.93
N ALA A 178 21.14 -3.74 8.68
CA ALA A 178 21.85 -2.73 9.47
C ALA A 178 22.60 -1.70 8.59
N GLU A 179 23.17 -2.14 7.48
CA GLU A 179 23.81 -1.25 6.51
C GLU A 179 22.81 -0.35 5.80
N LEU A 180 21.65 -0.88 5.36
CA LEU A 180 20.58 -0.07 4.77
C LEU A 180 20.01 0.94 5.77
N LEU A 181 19.83 0.54 7.03
CA LEU A 181 19.38 1.43 8.09
C LEU A 181 20.37 2.57 8.30
N THR A 182 21.68 2.26 8.33
CA THR A 182 22.75 3.27 8.46
C THR A 182 22.77 4.22 7.26
N GLU A 183 22.56 3.72 6.05
CA GLU A 183 22.47 4.56 4.86
C GLU A 183 21.26 5.50 4.94
N LEU A 184 20.09 4.99 5.30
CA LEU A 184 18.89 5.81 5.45
C LEU A 184 19.05 6.86 6.54
N ASP A 185 19.57 6.48 7.72
CA ASP A 185 19.85 7.40 8.83
C ASP A 185 20.81 8.52 8.42
N SER A 186 21.90 8.17 7.72
CA SER A 186 22.87 9.14 7.20
C SER A 186 22.25 10.14 6.22
N ARG A 187 21.34 9.69 5.36
CA ARG A 187 20.61 10.56 4.41
C ARG A 187 19.67 11.52 5.13
N LEU A 188 18.93 11.01 6.11
CA LEU A 188 17.98 11.82 6.88
C LEU A 188 18.71 12.83 7.77
N ALA A 189 19.78 12.43 8.46
CA ALA A 189 20.59 13.32 9.29
C ALA A 189 21.24 14.49 8.52
N ALA A 190 21.42 14.35 7.19
CA ALA A 190 21.97 15.41 6.34
C ALA A 190 20.94 16.46 5.90
N ARG A 191 19.67 16.35 6.32
CA ARG A 191 18.57 17.19 5.88
C ARG A 191 18.05 18.12 6.96
N GLU A 192 17.31 19.12 6.52
CA GLU A 192 16.47 19.90 7.42
C GLU A 192 15.19 19.12 7.72
N HIS A 193 14.79 19.15 8.98
CA HIS A 193 13.55 18.55 9.47
C HIS A 193 12.70 19.63 10.14
N ARG A 194 11.40 19.58 9.90
CA ARG A 194 10.49 20.52 10.53
C ARG A 194 10.51 20.38 12.05
N ARG A 195 10.35 21.50 12.74
CA ARG A 195 10.07 21.48 14.17
C ARG A 195 8.62 21.09 14.39
N ARG A 196 8.40 20.00 15.13
CA ARG A 196 7.05 19.61 15.55
C ARG A 196 6.49 20.59 16.57
N ALA A 197 5.21 20.93 16.44
CA ALA A 197 4.47 21.58 17.49
C ALA A 197 4.26 20.60 18.64
N THR A 198 4.88 20.84 19.78
CA THR A 198 4.89 19.94 20.95
C THR A 198 3.54 19.79 21.65
N ASP A 199 2.51 20.53 21.26
CA ASP A 199 1.28 20.71 22.06
C ASP A 199 0.00 20.12 21.45
N ILE A 200 0.04 19.44 20.29
CA ILE A 200 -1.16 18.94 19.65
C ILE A 200 -1.15 17.40 19.59
N MET A 201 -2.00 16.85 20.42
CA MET A 201 -2.59 15.49 20.44
C MET A 201 -1.86 14.30 19.73
N LYS A 202 -1.59 13.25 20.52
CA LYS A 202 -1.21 11.88 20.11
C LYS A 202 -0.11 11.79 19.05
N PHE A 203 1.11 12.09 19.47
CA PHE A 203 2.28 11.94 18.61
C PHE A 203 2.56 10.46 18.33
N ARG A 204 2.44 10.06 17.06
CA ARG A 204 3.25 8.98 16.53
C ARG A 204 4.66 9.53 16.39
N SER A 205 5.66 8.75 16.79
CA SER A 205 7.03 9.13 16.51
C SER A 205 7.28 8.92 15.01
N GLU A 206 7.82 9.93 14.35
CA GLU A 206 8.18 9.89 12.93
C GLU A 206 9.71 9.76 12.75
N ASP A 207 10.44 9.65 13.87
CA ASP A 207 11.88 9.46 13.84
C ASP A 207 12.24 8.04 13.43
N LEU A 208 13.27 7.89 12.59
CA LEU A 208 13.75 6.58 12.18
C LEU A 208 14.15 5.71 13.40
N SER A 209 14.78 6.29 14.40
CA SER A 209 15.20 5.58 15.61
C SER A 209 14.04 4.93 16.38
N SER A 210 12.87 5.54 16.35
CA SER A 210 11.66 5.01 17.01
C SER A 210 10.95 3.93 16.19
N ASN A 211 11.12 3.95 14.88
CA ASN A 211 10.43 3.04 13.95
C ASN A 211 11.33 1.89 13.47
N GLN A 212 12.65 1.99 13.65
CA GLN A 212 13.62 1.06 13.10
C GLN A 212 13.38 -0.41 13.46
N GLU A 213 12.91 -0.71 14.67
CA GLU A 213 12.66 -2.10 15.09
C GLU A 213 11.49 -2.75 14.33
N GLN A 214 10.56 -1.96 13.82
CA GLN A 214 9.40 -2.42 13.06
C GLN A 214 9.72 -2.57 11.57
N MET A 215 10.77 -1.92 11.07
CA MET A 215 11.13 -1.94 9.65
C MET A 215 11.93 -3.19 9.30
N ALA A 216 11.38 -4.03 8.45
CA ALA A 216 12.10 -5.15 7.86
C ALA A 216 13.04 -4.66 6.74
N TRP A 217 13.89 -5.55 6.23
CA TRP A 217 14.80 -5.23 5.12
C TRP A 217 14.07 -4.68 3.87
N PRO A 218 12.91 -5.24 3.44
CA PRO A 218 12.16 -4.70 2.29
C PRO A 218 11.58 -3.30 2.54
N ASP A 219 11.24 -2.96 3.80
CA ASP A 219 10.76 -1.62 4.14
C ASP A 219 11.87 -0.58 3.94
N LEU A 220 13.11 -0.92 4.31
CA LEU A 220 14.28 -0.04 4.12
C LEU A 220 14.57 0.18 2.63
N ILE A 221 14.54 -0.88 1.80
CA ILE A 221 14.67 -0.74 0.35
C ILE A 221 13.57 0.20 -0.20
N THR A 222 12.32 0.00 0.23
CA THR A 222 11.19 0.83 -0.22
C THR A 222 11.38 2.29 0.18
N ALA A 223 11.79 2.54 1.43
CA ALA A 223 12.07 3.89 1.90
C ALA A 223 13.22 4.56 1.12
N LEU A 224 14.32 3.84 0.85
CA LEU A 224 15.46 4.35 0.08
C LEU A 224 15.10 4.65 -1.39
N VAL A 225 14.29 3.79 -2.03
CA VAL A 225 13.84 4.03 -3.42
C VAL A 225 12.90 5.23 -3.49
N ILE A 226 11.97 5.36 -2.54
CA ILE A 226 11.08 6.52 -2.45
C ILE A 226 11.91 7.79 -2.19
N ASP A 227 12.88 7.69 -1.31
CA ASP A 227 13.81 8.77 -1.02
C ASP A 227 14.57 9.23 -2.27
N ASP A 228 15.17 8.30 -3.02
CA ASP A 228 15.81 8.62 -4.29
C ASP A 228 14.83 9.34 -5.25
N ALA A 229 13.58 8.88 -5.33
CA ALA A 229 12.58 9.48 -6.21
C ALA A 229 12.27 10.94 -5.84
N ILE A 230 11.97 11.22 -4.57
CA ILE A 230 11.58 12.58 -4.12
C ILE A 230 12.75 13.58 -4.16
N GLN A 231 14.01 13.12 -4.21
CA GLN A 231 15.17 13.99 -4.33
C GLN A 231 15.45 14.42 -5.77
N THR A 232 14.83 13.82 -6.78
CA THR A 232 15.03 14.23 -8.17
C THR A 232 14.39 15.59 -8.46
N ALA A 233 15.08 16.44 -9.22
CA ALA A 233 14.58 17.77 -9.55
C ALA A 233 13.23 17.71 -10.28
N ARG A 234 13.05 16.73 -11.18
CA ARG A 234 11.80 16.51 -11.93
C ARG A 234 10.61 16.24 -11.01
N ILE A 235 10.77 15.31 -10.04
CA ILE A 235 9.71 15.00 -9.07
C ILE A 235 9.43 16.22 -8.21
N ARG A 236 10.46 16.88 -7.68
CA ARG A 236 10.26 18.07 -6.85
C ARG A 236 9.52 19.17 -7.60
N SER A 237 9.90 19.48 -8.84
CA SER A 237 9.18 20.47 -9.63
C SER A 237 7.69 20.11 -9.75
N ALA A 238 7.39 18.88 -10.18
CA ALA A 238 6.01 18.42 -10.33
C ALA A 238 5.22 18.49 -9.00
N LEU A 239 5.82 18.08 -7.88
CA LEU A 239 5.15 18.13 -6.57
C LEU A 239 4.84 19.55 -6.11
N PHE A 240 5.72 20.53 -6.36
CA PHE A 240 5.45 21.93 -6.02
C PHE A 240 4.34 22.52 -6.88
N ASP A 241 4.33 22.23 -8.19
CA ASP A 241 3.29 22.70 -9.10
C ASP A 241 1.92 22.12 -8.69
N GLN A 242 1.88 20.82 -8.37
CA GLN A 242 0.67 20.13 -7.92
C GLN A 242 0.18 20.62 -6.55
N ALA A 243 1.09 20.95 -5.62
CA ALA A 243 0.73 21.55 -4.33
C ALA A 243 0.14 22.95 -4.49
N GLU A 244 0.50 23.69 -5.55
CA GLU A 244 -0.14 24.96 -5.89
C GLU A 244 -1.55 24.75 -6.45
N GLU A 245 -1.74 23.76 -7.33
CA GLU A 245 -3.06 23.40 -7.85
C GLU A 245 -3.99 22.94 -6.72
N ASP A 246 -3.51 22.14 -5.75
CA ASP A 246 -4.25 21.74 -4.56
C ASP A 246 -4.69 22.96 -3.75
N ARG A 247 -3.77 23.90 -3.52
CA ARG A 247 -4.06 25.12 -2.74
C ARG A 247 -5.09 26.01 -3.37
N GLU A 248 -5.20 26.04 -4.69
CA GLU A 248 -6.19 26.82 -5.42
C GLU A 248 -7.59 26.19 -5.34
N ASP A 249 -7.69 24.86 -5.25
CA ASP A 249 -8.96 24.12 -5.16
C ASP A 249 -9.33 23.84 -3.69
N LYS A 250 -10.21 24.64 -3.13
CA LYS A 250 -10.68 24.51 -1.75
C LYS A 250 -11.76 23.43 -1.53
N THR A 251 -12.00 22.59 -2.49
CA THR A 251 -13.08 21.58 -2.43
C THR A 251 -12.60 20.18 -2.09
N THR A 252 -11.29 19.92 -2.18
CA THR A 252 -10.69 18.60 -1.94
C THR A 252 -9.18 18.72 -1.77
N GLU A 253 -8.54 17.71 -1.17
CA GLU A 253 -7.10 17.52 -1.26
C GLU A 253 -6.74 16.79 -2.55
N TYR A 254 -5.64 17.19 -3.16
CA TYR A 254 -5.06 16.54 -4.33
C TYR A 254 -4.08 15.44 -3.91
N GLY A 255 -3.93 14.46 -4.79
CA GLY A 255 -2.98 13.38 -4.60
C GLY A 255 -2.75 12.59 -5.87
N GLY A 256 -1.89 11.61 -5.78
CA GLY A 256 -1.48 10.82 -6.93
C GLY A 256 -0.57 9.67 -6.58
N ILE A 257 0.28 9.29 -7.55
CA ILE A 257 1.21 8.18 -7.41
C ILE A 257 2.63 8.58 -7.81
N ILE A 258 3.61 8.07 -7.07
CA ILE A 258 5.00 8.04 -7.53
C ILE A 258 5.25 6.69 -8.18
N ARG A 259 5.71 6.68 -9.41
CA ARG A 259 6.01 5.47 -10.18
C ARG A 259 7.29 5.61 -11.00
N ILE A 260 7.82 4.48 -11.46
CA ILE A 260 8.89 4.45 -12.45
C ILE A 260 8.32 4.88 -13.80
N SER A 261 9.08 5.64 -14.57
CA SER A 261 8.72 6.01 -15.93
C SER A 261 8.64 4.77 -16.83
N ILE A 262 7.61 4.75 -17.68
CA ILE A 262 7.44 3.72 -18.71
C ILE A 262 7.97 4.18 -20.07
N LEU A 263 8.49 5.40 -20.16
CA LEU A 263 9.00 5.96 -21.41
C LEU A 263 10.33 5.29 -21.78
N ARG A 264 10.42 4.79 -23.00
CA ARG A 264 11.62 4.07 -23.49
C ARG A 264 12.87 4.96 -23.53
N ASP A 265 12.67 6.26 -23.74
CA ASP A 265 13.75 7.23 -23.84
C ASP A 265 14.22 7.76 -22.49
N GLU A 266 13.50 7.45 -21.42
CA GLU A 266 13.81 7.81 -20.03
C GLU A 266 13.68 6.59 -19.11
N PRO A 267 14.43 5.50 -19.37
CA PRO A 267 14.39 4.34 -18.50
C PRO A 267 14.87 4.75 -17.11
N ASP A 268 14.25 4.15 -16.08
CA ASP A 268 14.64 4.29 -14.67
C ASP A 268 14.46 5.69 -14.06
N THR A 269 13.73 6.58 -14.72
CA THR A 269 13.32 7.85 -14.14
C THR A 269 12.01 7.74 -13.37
N TYR A 270 11.79 8.68 -12.44
CA TYR A 270 10.57 8.71 -11.64
C TYR A 270 9.56 9.72 -12.18
N VAL A 271 8.29 9.45 -11.95
CA VAL A 271 7.15 10.32 -12.31
C VAL A 271 6.22 10.47 -11.11
N ALA A 272 5.89 11.71 -10.75
CA ALA A 272 4.77 12.03 -9.87
C ALA A 272 3.53 12.31 -10.75
N ALA A 273 2.62 11.36 -10.83
CA ALA A 273 1.40 11.47 -11.61
C ALA A 273 0.25 11.92 -10.71
N LEU A 274 -0.33 13.09 -11.02
CA LEU A 274 -1.46 13.65 -10.28
C LEU A 274 -2.78 12.99 -10.70
N TYR A 275 -3.61 12.68 -9.72
CA TYR A 275 -4.99 12.20 -9.90
C TYR A 275 -5.93 13.03 -9.02
N ALA A 276 -6.20 14.25 -9.45
CA ALA A 276 -7.14 15.12 -8.75
C ALA A 276 -8.53 14.45 -8.64
N PRO A 277 -9.16 14.44 -7.45
CA PRO A 277 -10.46 13.82 -7.26
C PRO A 277 -11.52 14.43 -8.18
N LYS A 278 -12.34 13.57 -8.80
CA LYS A 278 -13.45 14.02 -9.65
C LYS A 278 -14.49 14.78 -8.80
N PRO A 279 -15.23 15.75 -9.33
CA PRO A 279 -16.16 16.58 -8.56
C PRO A 279 -17.13 15.78 -7.66
N VAL A 280 -17.60 14.62 -8.13
CA VAL A 280 -18.52 13.74 -7.37
C VAL A 280 -17.86 12.99 -6.21
N MET A 281 -16.52 13.03 -6.11
CA MET A 281 -15.72 12.36 -5.09
C MET A 281 -15.09 13.35 -4.10
N ARG A 282 -15.31 14.63 -4.28
CA ARG A 282 -14.75 15.68 -3.42
C ARG A 282 -15.58 15.80 -2.16
N GLU A 283 -14.92 15.77 -1.01
CA GLU A 283 -15.57 15.82 0.30
C GLU A 283 -15.27 17.13 1.02
N SER A 284 -14.00 17.53 1.09
CA SER A 284 -13.54 18.76 1.75
C SER A 284 -12.09 19.06 1.39
N ASP A 285 -11.65 20.30 1.69
CA ASP A 285 -10.24 20.76 1.59
C ASP A 285 -9.27 20.05 2.57
N THR A 286 -9.74 19.07 3.30
CA THR A 286 -8.98 18.27 4.28
C THR A 286 -9.24 16.77 4.12
N SER A 287 -9.58 16.34 2.89
CA SER A 287 -9.90 14.93 2.62
C SER A 287 -9.46 14.56 1.21
N PHE A 288 -8.54 13.60 1.14
CA PHE A 288 -8.13 12.98 -0.11
C PHE A 288 -8.91 11.70 -0.37
N VAL A 289 -9.48 11.58 -1.57
CA VAL A 289 -10.19 10.38 -2.02
C VAL A 289 -9.57 9.87 -3.32
N ALA A 290 -8.88 8.73 -3.26
CA ALA A 290 -8.32 8.09 -4.45
C ALA A 290 -9.42 7.68 -5.44
N SER A 291 -9.30 8.12 -6.68
CA SER A 291 -10.22 7.73 -7.74
C SER A 291 -10.02 6.26 -8.14
N PRO A 292 -11.07 5.57 -8.65
CA PRO A 292 -10.91 4.23 -9.21
C PRO A 292 -9.85 4.16 -10.32
N GLU A 293 -9.69 5.24 -11.09
CA GLU A 293 -8.67 5.37 -12.12
C GLU A 293 -7.26 5.38 -11.52
N MET A 294 -7.04 6.20 -10.48
CA MET A 294 -5.79 6.19 -9.73
C MET A 294 -5.46 4.78 -9.19
N LEU A 295 -6.43 4.11 -8.58
CA LEU A 295 -6.23 2.77 -8.02
C LEU A 295 -5.84 1.75 -9.10
N THR A 296 -6.50 1.80 -10.27
CA THR A 296 -6.16 0.92 -11.40
C THR A 296 -4.76 1.22 -11.96
N GLU A 297 -4.40 2.49 -12.12
CA GLU A 297 -3.12 2.88 -12.68
C GLU A 297 -1.95 2.77 -11.70
N SER A 298 -2.25 2.66 -10.40
CA SER A 298 -1.25 2.54 -9.34
C SER A 298 -0.71 1.12 -9.13
N THR A 299 -1.08 0.14 -9.96
CA THR A 299 -0.70 -1.27 -9.74
C THR A 299 0.80 -1.48 -9.62
N THR A 300 1.62 -0.72 -10.36
CA THR A 300 3.08 -0.72 -10.30
C THR A 300 3.66 0.54 -9.66
N ALA A 301 2.88 1.28 -8.85
CA ALA A 301 3.37 2.46 -8.18
C ALA A 301 4.29 2.11 -7.00
N LEU A 302 5.29 2.94 -6.75
CA LEU A 302 6.15 2.90 -5.56
C LEU A 302 5.39 3.35 -4.32
N ALA A 303 4.61 4.43 -4.45
CA ALA A 303 3.83 4.99 -3.36
C ALA A 303 2.63 5.77 -3.89
N HIS A 304 1.58 5.85 -3.06
CA HIS A 304 0.54 6.86 -3.19
C HIS A 304 0.96 8.12 -2.45
N TYR A 305 0.51 9.30 -2.89
CA TYR A 305 0.73 10.54 -2.15
C TYR A 305 -0.48 11.44 -2.16
N HIS A 306 -0.52 12.37 -1.20
CA HIS A 306 -1.45 13.51 -1.18
C HIS A 306 -0.79 14.72 -0.53
N PHE A 307 -1.49 15.86 -0.55
CA PHE A 307 -0.96 17.12 -0.07
C PHE A 307 -1.73 17.62 1.16
N HIS A 308 -1.00 18.12 2.14
CA HIS A 308 -1.49 19.03 3.17
C HIS A 308 -1.02 20.44 2.79
N ALA A 309 -1.69 21.06 1.81
CA ALA A 309 -1.27 22.32 1.20
C ALA A 309 -2.37 23.40 1.17
N GLN A 310 -3.41 23.27 2.00
CA GLN A 310 -4.54 24.19 2.10
C GLN A 310 -4.08 25.65 2.32
N THR A 311 -2.94 25.84 2.95
CA THR A 311 -2.26 27.13 3.13
C THR A 311 -0.76 26.98 2.86
N ILE A 312 -0.06 28.10 2.58
CA ILE A 312 1.40 28.13 2.37
C ILE A 312 2.17 27.69 3.65
N ARG A 313 1.58 27.88 4.84
CA ARG A 313 2.18 27.54 6.13
C ARG A 313 1.29 26.58 6.87
N ASN A 314 1.38 25.33 6.50
CA ASN A 314 0.52 24.26 7.00
C ASN A 314 1.22 23.31 8.01
N GLY A 315 2.36 23.71 8.57
CA GLY A 315 3.18 22.87 9.44
C GLY A 315 2.49 22.29 10.67
N LEU A 316 1.35 22.85 11.11
CA LEU A 316 0.54 22.30 12.18
C LEU A 316 -0.16 20.99 11.79
N TYR A 317 -0.38 20.78 10.51
CA TYR A 317 -1.02 19.59 9.94
C TYR A 317 0.00 18.66 9.26
N ALA A 318 1.28 18.83 9.58
CA ALA A 318 2.33 18.00 9.01
C ALA A 318 2.27 16.58 9.57
N GLY A 319 2.62 15.62 8.71
CA GLY A 319 2.50 14.19 8.98
C GLY A 319 1.12 13.63 8.68
N PRO A 320 1.01 12.29 8.64
CA PRO A 320 -0.25 11.62 8.31
C PRO A 320 -1.28 11.72 9.44
N SER A 321 -2.52 12.00 9.08
CA SER A 321 -3.68 11.94 9.96
C SER A 321 -4.07 10.47 10.29
N ASP A 322 -5.02 10.28 11.21
CA ASP A 322 -5.59 8.94 11.44
C ASP A 322 -6.35 8.43 10.20
N GLY A 323 -6.94 9.33 9.41
CA GLY A 323 -7.58 8.99 8.13
C GLY A 323 -6.58 8.45 7.11
N ASP A 324 -5.41 9.07 7.02
CA ASP A 324 -4.32 8.63 6.12
C ASP A 324 -3.78 7.26 6.51
N MET A 325 -3.62 7.02 7.82
CA MET A 325 -3.20 5.71 8.31
C MET A 325 -4.23 4.61 8.02
N LEU A 326 -5.52 4.93 8.13
CA LEU A 326 -6.60 4.01 7.75
C LEU A 326 -6.61 3.76 6.22
N TYR A 327 -6.33 4.77 5.42
CA TYR A 327 -6.17 4.63 3.97
C TYR A 327 -5.02 3.67 3.64
N ALA A 328 -3.82 3.91 4.21
CA ALA A 328 -2.66 3.03 3.98
C ALA A 328 -2.97 1.58 4.39
N ALA A 329 -3.55 1.38 5.57
CA ALA A 329 -3.93 0.06 6.08
C ALA A 329 -4.96 -0.64 5.18
N ARG A 330 -5.93 0.09 4.63
CA ARG A 330 -6.96 -0.45 3.75
C ARG A 330 -6.38 -0.91 2.41
N TYR A 331 -5.57 -0.06 1.76
CA TYR A 331 -5.06 -0.32 0.42
C TYR A 331 -3.72 -1.06 0.40
N GLY A 332 -3.10 -1.29 1.56
CA GLY A 332 -1.81 -2.00 1.67
C GLY A 332 -0.63 -1.26 1.03
N ARG A 333 -0.74 0.06 0.84
CA ARG A 333 0.24 0.87 0.08
C ARG A 333 1.24 1.57 1.00
N ALA A 334 2.47 1.75 0.52
CA ALA A 334 3.32 2.81 1.01
C ALA A 334 2.73 4.15 0.57
N CYS A 335 2.64 5.10 1.48
CA CYS A 335 2.01 6.39 1.25
C CYS A 335 2.92 7.54 1.68
N ILE A 336 2.75 8.69 1.05
CA ILE A 336 3.51 9.90 1.36
C ILE A 336 2.53 11.05 1.54
N VAL A 337 2.75 11.87 2.56
CA VAL A 337 2.09 13.17 2.67
C VAL A 337 3.11 14.28 2.48
N PHE A 338 2.80 15.22 1.61
CA PHE A 338 3.58 16.44 1.37
C PHE A 338 2.89 17.62 2.03
N THR A 339 3.56 18.22 3.02
CA THR A 339 3.01 19.37 3.76
C THR A 339 3.69 20.66 3.35
N ALA A 340 2.91 21.67 2.96
CA ALA A 340 3.44 23.00 2.68
C ALA A 340 3.92 23.69 3.96
N LEU A 341 5.25 23.86 4.10
CA LEU A 341 5.87 24.54 5.23
C LEU A 341 6.07 26.02 4.95
N ASP A 342 6.38 26.36 3.71
CA ASP A 342 6.43 27.72 3.14
C ASP A 342 6.27 27.65 1.61
N GLU A 343 6.48 28.76 0.90
CA GLU A 343 6.30 28.88 -0.57
C GLU A 343 7.25 27.98 -1.38
N VAL A 344 8.38 27.61 -0.81
CA VAL A 344 9.46 26.88 -1.48
C VAL A 344 9.88 25.60 -0.76
N THR A 345 9.17 25.22 0.28
CA THR A 345 9.51 24.06 1.13
C THR A 345 8.29 23.17 1.35
N LEU A 346 8.45 21.87 1.08
CA LEU A 346 7.53 20.82 1.47
C LEU A 346 8.20 19.90 2.49
N GLY A 347 7.53 19.63 3.62
CA GLY A 347 7.85 18.53 4.52
C GLY A 347 7.36 17.22 3.92
N VAL A 348 8.08 16.13 4.12
CA VAL A 348 7.79 14.83 3.52
C VAL A 348 7.72 13.77 4.59
N ASP A 349 6.57 13.12 4.71
CA ASP A 349 6.38 12.00 5.62
C ASP A 349 5.96 10.75 4.85
N LEU A 350 6.76 9.70 4.94
CA LEU A 350 6.43 8.35 4.47
C LEU A 350 5.67 7.62 5.57
N TYR A 351 4.54 6.99 5.25
CA TYR A 351 3.80 6.18 6.18
C TYR A 351 3.33 4.86 5.55
N GLN A 352 3.15 3.84 6.39
CA GLN A 352 2.90 2.47 5.95
C GLN A 352 1.70 1.85 6.69
N PRO A 353 1.10 0.78 6.13
CA PRO A 353 -0.07 0.09 6.69
C PRO A 353 0.11 -0.43 8.13
N ASP A 354 1.34 -0.77 8.50
CA ASP A 354 1.71 -1.34 9.80
C ASP A 354 1.98 -0.29 10.90
N GLY A 355 1.77 0.98 10.58
CA GLY A 355 1.89 2.07 11.53
C GLY A 355 3.24 2.78 11.54
N VAL A 356 4.20 2.33 10.76
CA VAL A 356 5.48 3.02 10.57
C VAL A 356 5.25 4.38 9.93
N VAL A 357 5.82 5.42 10.51
CA VAL A 357 5.85 6.79 9.96
C VAL A 357 7.26 7.31 10.01
N LEU A 358 7.78 7.83 8.89
CA LEU A 358 9.12 8.36 8.78
C LEU A 358 9.09 9.80 8.24
N ASP A 359 9.62 10.74 9.00
CA ASP A 359 9.97 12.07 8.50
C ASP A 359 11.18 11.94 7.57
N LEU A 360 10.96 12.05 6.27
CA LEU A 360 12.02 12.03 5.25
C LEU A 360 12.71 13.40 5.08
N GLY A 361 12.37 14.38 5.92
CA GLY A 361 12.93 15.72 5.90
C GLY A 361 12.22 16.66 4.92
N GLU A 362 12.84 17.80 4.68
CA GLU A 362 12.32 18.85 3.81
C GLU A 362 12.88 18.74 2.39
N ILE A 363 12.02 18.98 1.42
CA ILE A 363 12.42 19.19 0.02
C ILE A 363 12.19 20.64 -0.38
N LYS A 364 13.12 21.18 -1.18
CA LYS A 364 13.04 22.57 -1.67
C LYS A 364 12.64 22.59 -3.14
N ARG A 365 11.88 23.62 -3.53
CA ARG A 365 11.56 23.87 -4.95
C ARG A 365 12.86 24.02 -5.77
N PRO A 366 13.02 23.33 -6.91
CA PRO A 366 14.19 23.50 -7.75
C PRO A 366 14.32 24.94 -8.27
N VAL A 367 15.55 25.47 -8.26
CA VAL A 367 15.82 26.81 -8.81
C VAL A 367 15.65 26.77 -10.33
N GLY A 368 14.78 27.62 -10.89
CA GLY A 368 14.54 27.73 -12.34
C GLY A 368 13.33 26.96 -12.87
N SER A 369 12.54 26.34 -12.03
CA SER A 369 11.20 25.85 -12.38
C SER A 369 10.19 26.97 -12.13
N SER A 370 9.90 27.75 -13.16
CA SER A 370 8.82 28.74 -13.19
C SER A 370 8.04 28.57 -14.48
#